data_2f5fb6b83683a0b49cf31cdb658d9efd
#
_entry.id   2f5fb6b83683a0b49cf31cdb658d9efd
#
_cell.length_a   1.000
_cell.length_b   1.000
_cell.length_c   1.000
_cell.angle_alpha   90.00
_cell.angle_beta   90.00
_cell.angle_gamma   90.00
#
_symmetry.space_group_name_H-M   'P 1'
#
loop_
_entity.id
_entity.type
_entity.pdbx_description
1 polymer ?
#
loop_
_entity_poly.entity_id
_entity_poly.type
_entity_poly.pdbx_seq_one_letter_code
_entity_poly.pdbx_strand_id
1 'polypeptide(L)'
;DLRAQGFLGRTFADHVERLKKLPPEEAERRVNAVFVDNTARAMFVILPLAALLLLALHPRRGLFYTEHLVFSAHAQTVTFVLLTPGILFASGALTFAGMAAACGHLLVAMHRYYGTGWPGTALRWLFLSFGYLMLLTAAVAGAAIIAILTS
;
A
#
# COMPACT_ATOMS: atom_id res chain seq x y z
N ASP A 1 7.94 31.91 -0.64
CA ASP A 1 7.15 32.67 0.34
C ASP A 1 6.32 31.72 1.22
N LEU A 2 7.00 30.92 2.05
CA LEU A 2 6.40 29.92 2.95
C LEU A 2 5.66 30.56 4.17
N ARG A 3 5.71 31.87 4.31
CA ARG A 3 5.03 32.61 5.38
C ARG A 3 3.51 32.76 5.17
N ALA A 4 3.03 32.52 3.95
CA ALA A 4 1.62 32.57 3.60
C ALA A 4 0.89 31.23 3.74
N GLN A 5 1.62 30.13 3.93
CA GLN A 5 1.03 28.82 4.19
C GLN A 5 0.78 28.73 5.70
N GLY A 6 -0.45 28.42 6.09
CA GLY A 6 -0.92 28.44 7.46
C GLY A 6 -0.13 27.59 8.46
N PHE A 7 -0.64 27.43 9.67
CA PHE A 7 -0.03 26.73 10.82
C PHE A 7 0.73 25.43 10.43
N LEU A 8 0.18 24.63 9.54
CA LEU A 8 0.79 23.37 9.05
C LEU A 8 2.10 23.61 8.27
N GLY A 9 2.19 24.67 7.47
CA GLY A 9 3.39 24.95 6.69
C GLY A 9 4.57 25.40 7.55
N ARG A 10 4.31 26.11 8.63
CA ARG A 10 5.36 26.53 9.59
C ARG A 10 5.88 25.34 10.39
N THR A 11 4.96 24.50 10.90
CA THR A 11 5.34 23.28 11.62
C THR A 11 6.17 22.35 10.77
N PHE A 12 5.81 22.18 9.49
CA PHE A 12 6.57 21.36 8.54
C PHE A 12 7.98 21.93 8.29
N ALA A 13 8.09 23.25 8.07
CA ALA A 13 9.37 23.89 7.84
C ALA A 13 10.31 23.76 9.06
N ASP A 14 9.79 23.94 10.26
CA ASP A 14 10.55 23.81 11.52
C ASP A 14 11.07 22.39 11.74
N HIS A 15 10.28 21.37 11.42
CA HIS A 15 10.71 19.96 11.53
C HIS A 15 11.76 19.60 10.48
N VAL A 16 11.60 20.05 9.23
CA VAL A 16 12.61 19.85 8.18
C VAL A 16 13.95 20.52 8.55
N GLU A 17 13.91 21.71 9.16
CA GLU A 17 15.13 22.37 9.64
C GLU A 17 15.79 21.63 10.82
N ARG A 18 15.02 21.05 11.71
CA ARG A 18 15.53 20.21 12.81
C ARG A 18 16.20 18.94 12.27
N LEU A 19 15.57 18.26 11.32
CA LEU A 19 16.14 17.07 10.67
C LEU A 19 17.47 17.39 9.95
N LYS A 20 17.57 18.56 9.31
CA LYS A 20 18.81 19.00 8.66
C LYS A 20 19.97 19.27 9.62
N LYS A 21 19.68 19.52 10.89
CA LYS A 21 20.71 19.74 11.95
C LYS A 21 21.22 18.45 12.57
N LEU A 22 20.55 17.31 12.34
CA LEU A 22 21.01 16.00 12.78
C LEU A 22 22.08 15.44 11.86
N PRO A 23 23.01 14.59 12.37
CA PRO A 23 23.89 13.82 11.52
C PRO A 23 23.05 13.02 10.50
N PRO A 24 23.49 12.91 9.23
CA PRO A 24 22.71 12.26 8.17
C PRO A 24 22.22 10.86 8.55
N GLU A 25 23.05 10.08 9.25
CA GLU A 25 22.72 8.72 9.70
C GLU A 25 21.61 8.69 10.76
N GLU A 26 21.56 9.66 11.67
CA GLU A 26 20.51 9.75 12.69
C GLU A 26 19.19 10.22 12.10
N ALA A 27 19.24 11.19 11.18
CA ALA A 27 18.06 11.66 10.47
C ALA A 27 17.42 10.52 9.66
N GLU A 28 18.26 9.76 8.94
CA GLU A 28 17.79 8.61 8.15
C GLU A 28 17.21 7.50 9.03
N ARG A 29 17.85 7.15 10.15
CA ARG A 29 17.33 6.15 11.10
C ARG A 29 15.99 6.56 11.69
N ARG A 30 15.82 7.82 12.10
CA ARG A 30 14.55 8.33 12.64
C ARG A 30 13.43 8.29 11.61
N VAL A 31 13.68 8.84 10.42
CA VAL A 31 12.69 8.83 9.33
C VAL A 31 12.31 7.39 8.98
N ASN A 32 13.28 6.48 8.88
CA ASN A 32 13.03 5.08 8.56
C ASN A 32 12.21 4.38 9.65
N ALA A 33 12.52 4.57 10.93
CA ALA A 33 11.77 3.96 12.03
C ALA A 33 10.31 4.40 12.04
N VAL A 34 10.05 5.72 11.95
CA VAL A 34 8.69 6.26 11.91
C VAL A 34 7.96 5.86 10.63
N PHE A 35 8.67 5.81 9.50
CA PHE A 35 8.11 5.37 8.22
C PHE A 35 7.66 3.91 8.29
N VAL A 36 8.50 3.00 8.80
CA VAL A 36 8.16 1.57 8.93
C VAL A 36 6.96 1.36 9.84
N ASP A 37 6.92 2.02 11.00
CA ASP A 37 5.81 1.90 11.96
C ASP A 37 4.48 2.42 11.37
N ASN A 38 4.51 3.57 10.70
CA ASN A 38 3.31 4.11 10.06
C ASN A 38 2.89 3.31 8.82
N THR A 39 3.82 2.72 8.08
CA THR A 39 3.52 1.83 6.95
C THR A 39 2.80 0.57 7.42
N ALA A 40 3.24 -0.03 8.53
CA ALA A 40 2.55 -1.18 9.12
C ALA A 40 1.09 -0.83 9.48
N ARG A 41 0.86 0.31 10.12
CA ARG A 41 -0.49 0.80 10.45
C ARG A 41 -1.33 1.09 9.19
N ALA A 42 -0.72 1.68 8.17
CA ALA A 42 -1.39 1.97 6.91
C ALA A 42 -1.89 0.69 6.20
N MET A 43 -1.15 -0.42 6.31
CA MET A 43 -1.57 -1.72 5.75
C MET A 43 -2.90 -2.20 6.32
N PHE A 44 -3.17 -1.98 7.62
CA PHE A 44 -4.47 -2.31 8.22
C PHE A 44 -5.62 -1.46 7.67
N VAL A 45 -5.35 -0.23 7.26
CA VAL A 45 -6.35 0.66 6.65
C VAL A 45 -6.56 0.32 5.17
N ILE A 46 -5.49 -0.03 4.46
CA ILE A 46 -5.55 -0.39 3.04
C ILE A 46 -6.40 -1.64 2.82
N LEU A 47 -6.36 -2.62 3.72
CA LEU A 47 -7.09 -3.88 3.59
C LEU A 47 -8.62 -3.67 3.50
N PRO A 48 -9.29 -2.95 4.43
CA PRO A 48 -10.72 -2.66 4.29
C PRO A 48 -11.05 -1.76 3.09
N LEU A 49 -10.16 -0.85 2.71
CA LEU A 49 -10.35 -0.02 1.51
C LEU A 49 -10.26 -0.84 0.22
N ALA A 50 -9.33 -1.79 0.14
CA ALA A 50 -9.25 -2.73 -0.97
C ALA A 50 -10.50 -3.60 -1.08
N ALA A 51 -11.06 -4.05 0.06
CA ALA A 51 -12.32 -4.78 0.10
C ALA A 51 -13.51 -3.93 -0.41
N LEU A 52 -13.56 -2.64 -0.05
CA LEU A 52 -14.57 -1.70 -0.58
C LEU A 52 -14.40 -1.51 -2.10
N LEU A 53 -13.17 -1.42 -2.58
CA LEU A 53 -12.90 -1.31 -4.01
C LEU A 53 -13.37 -2.58 -4.75
N LEU A 54 -13.11 -3.77 -4.20
CA LEU A 54 -13.62 -5.03 -4.74
C LEU A 54 -15.15 -5.08 -4.75
N LEU A 55 -15.79 -4.64 -3.69
CA LEU A 55 -17.26 -4.54 -3.59
C LEU A 55 -17.80 -3.61 -4.70
N ALA A 56 -17.17 -2.45 -4.89
CA ALA A 56 -17.55 -1.50 -5.94
C ALA A 56 -17.37 -2.06 -7.36
N LEU A 57 -16.36 -2.90 -7.58
CA LEU A 57 -16.10 -3.56 -8.86
C LEU A 57 -17.03 -4.76 -9.14
N HIS A 58 -17.70 -5.30 -8.10
CA HIS A 58 -18.56 -6.48 -8.21
C HIS A 58 -19.98 -6.29 -7.63
N PRO A 59 -20.69 -5.18 -7.92
CA PRO A 59 -21.94 -4.80 -7.24
C PRO A 59 -23.10 -5.79 -7.48
N ARG A 60 -23.02 -6.62 -8.53
CA ARG A 60 -24.11 -7.53 -8.94
C ARG A 60 -23.92 -8.98 -8.50
N ARG A 61 -22.92 -9.28 -7.68
CA ARG A 61 -22.61 -10.67 -7.28
C ARG A 61 -23.33 -11.12 -6.01
N GLY A 62 -24.03 -10.22 -5.30
CA GLY A 62 -24.73 -10.56 -4.06
C GLY A 62 -23.81 -10.97 -2.90
N LEU A 63 -22.51 -10.69 -3.04
CA LEU A 63 -21.51 -10.95 -2.01
C LEU A 63 -21.51 -9.83 -0.98
N PHE A 64 -21.36 -10.20 0.30
CA PHE A 64 -21.26 -9.25 1.39
C PHE A 64 -19.86 -8.63 1.45
N TYR A 65 -19.74 -7.46 2.07
CA TYR A 65 -18.46 -6.77 2.29
C TYR A 65 -17.41 -7.66 2.98
N THR A 66 -17.86 -8.48 3.95
CA THR A 66 -17.00 -9.41 4.68
C THR A 66 -16.32 -10.45 3.79
N GLU A 67 -16.98 -10.89 2.73
CA GLU A 67 -16.44 -11.85 1.77
C GLU A 67 -15.33 -11.20 0.93
N HIS A 68 -15.51 -9.94 0.53
CA HIS A 68 -14.47 -9.16 -0.13
C HIS A 68 -13.28 -8.86 0.82
N LEU A 69 -13.57 -8.66 2.11
CA LEU A 69 -12.53 -8.44 3.13
C LEU A 69 -11.67 -9.69 3.32
N VAL A 70 -12.30 -10.88 3.44
CA VAL A 70 -11.58 -12.16 3.55
C VAL A 70 -10.76 -12.43 2.28
N PHE A 71 -11.32 -12.17 1.10
CA PHE A 71 -10.59 -12.30 -0.16
C PHE A 71 -9.37 -11.38 -0.20
N SER A 72 -9.52 -10.10 0.19
CA SER A 72 -8.42 -9.13 0.23
C SER A 72 -7.33 -9.55 1.21
N ALA A 73 -7.70 -10.02 2.41
CA ALA A 73 -6.75 -10.51 3.41
C ALA A 73 -5.97 -11.72 2.90
N HIS A 74 -6.65 -12.68 2.27
CA HIS A 74 -6.00 -13.83 1.66
C HIS A 74 -5.03 -13.43 0.55
N ALA A 75 -5.46 -12.58 -0.38
CA ALA A 75 -4.63 -12.10 -1.49
C ALA A 75 -3.38 -11.37 -0.99
N GLN A 76 -3.52 -10.54 0.05
CA GLN A 76 -2.42 -9.81 0.66
C GLN A 76 -1.44 -10.76 1.36
N THR A 77 -1.93 -11.77 2.08
CA THR A 77 -1.09 -12.80 2.71
C THR A 77 -0.26 -13.56 1.68
N VAL A 78 -0.88 -14.02 0.59
CA VAL A 78 -0.17 -14.71 -0.49
C VAL A 78 0.88 -13.79 -1.12
N THR A 79 0.56 -12.52 -1.33
CA THR A 79 1.52 -11.54 -1.86
C THR A 79 2.74 -11.40 -0.95
N PHE A 80 2.56 -11.30 0.36
CA PHE A 80 3.68 -11.23 1.30
C PHE A 80 4.53 -12.50 1.29
N VAL A 81 3.90 -13.67 1.27
CA VAL A 81 4.63 -14.95 1.19
C VAL A 81 5.47 -15.02 -0.07
N LEU A 82 4.93 -14.59 -1.22
CA LEU A 82 5.64 -14.60 -2.49
C LEU A 82 6.78 -13.57 -2.57
N LEU A 83 6.67 -12.45 -1.87
CA LEU A 83 7.72 -11.42 -1.82
C LEU A 83 8.81 -11.71 -0.78
N THR A 84 8.51 -12.50 0.24
CA THR A 84 9.45 -12.81 1.34
C THR A 84 10.82 -13.32 0.86
N PRO A 85 10.93 -14.25 -0.11
CA PRO A 85 12.24 -14.70 -0.58
C PRO A 85 13.07 -13.59 -1.20
N GLY A 86 12.44 -12.68 -1.96
CA GLY A 86 13.13 -11.54 -2.57
C GLY A 86 13.73 -10.59 -1.53
N ILE A 87 12.98 -10.33 -0.46
CA ILE A 87 13.41 -9.48 0.66
C ILE A 87 14.49 -10.18 1.47
N LEU A 88 14.30 -11.46 1.82
CA LEU A 88 15.22 -12.23 2.66
C LEU A 88 16.61 -12.39 2.03
N PHE A 89 16.65 -12.63 0.72
CA PHE A 89 17.91 -12.79 -0.02
C PHE A 89 18.41 -11.49 -0.67
N ALA A 90 17.77 -10.36 -0.40
CA ALA A 90 18.07 -9.04 -1.00
C ALA A 90 18.22 -9.10 -2.54
N SER A 91 17.45 -9.96 -3.21
CA SER A 91 17.54 -10.26 -4.63
C SER A 91 16.44 -9.57 -5.42
N GLY A 92 16.83 -8.63 -6.28
CA GLY A 92 15.88 -7.94 -7.17
C GLY A 92 15.16 -8.90 -8.14
N ALA A 93 15.85 -9.94 -8.62
CA ALA A 93 15.26 -10.95 -9.51
C ALA A 93 14.17 -11.75 -8.79
N LEU A 94 14.40 -12.18 -7.54
CA LEU A 94 13.41 -12.90 -6.74
C LEU A 94 12.24 -11.99 -6.35
N THR A 95 12.49 -10.72 -6.05
CA THR A 95 11.42 -9.74 -5.78
C THR A 95 10.54 -9.53 -6.99
N PHE A 96 11.13 -9.39 -8.18
CA PHE A 96 10.40 -9.25 -9.43
C PHE A 96 9.58 -10.52 -9.75
N ALA A 97 10.18 -11.70 -9.60
CA ALA A 97 9.48 -12.97 -9.80
C ALA A 97 8.32 -13.15 -8.82
N GLY A 98 8.52 -12.81 -7.54
CA GLY A 98 7.47 -12.81 -6.51
C GLY A 98 6.33 -11.87 -6.84
N MET A 99 6.63 -10.66 -7.32
CA MET A 99 5.62 -9.69 -7.75
C MET A 99 4.82 -10.20 -8.96
N ALA A 100 5.49 -10.74 -9.97
CA ALA A 100 4.83 -11.32 -11.14
C ALA A 100 3.92 -12.50 -10.74
N ALA A 101 4.39 -13.35 -9.85
CA ALA A 101 3.61 -14.47 -9.32
C ALA A 101 2.39 -13.97 -8.51
N ALA A 102 2.54 -12.96 -7.69
CA ALA A 102 1.44 -12.35 -6.92
C ALA A 102 0.38 -11.73 -7.84
N CYS A 103 0.79 -11.00 -8.88
CA CYS A 103 -0.11 -10.45 -9.89
C CYS A 103 -0.88 -11.55 -10.64
N GLY A 104 -0.20 -12.61 -11.07
CA GLY A 104 -0.82 -13.76 -11.72
C GLY A 104 -1.77 -14.51 -10.79
N HIS A 105 -1.36 -14.75 -9.54
CA HIS A 105 -2.21 -15.36 -8.52
C HIS A 105 -3.49 -14.55 -8.29
N LEU A 106 -3.38 -13.23 -8.11
CA LEU A 106 -4.53 -12.35 -7.90
C LEU A 106 -5.50 -12.42 -9.08
N LEU A 107 -5.01 -12.38 -10.31
CA LEU A 107 -5.84 -12.48 -11.52
C LEU A 107 -6.61 -13.82 -11.58
N VAL A 108 -5.92 -14.94 -11.34
CA VAL A 108 -6.54 -16.28 -11.32
C VAL A 108 -7.51 -16.41 -10.13
N ALA A 109 -7.14 -15.93 -8.96
CA ALA A 109 -8.00 -15.95 -7.78
C ALA A 109 -9.29 -15.15 -8.02
N MET A 110 -9.21 -13.96 -8.61
CA MET A 110 -10.37 -13.15 -8.98
C MET A 110 -11.26 -13.88 -10.00
N HIS A 111 -10.67 -14.48 -11.01
CA HIS A 111 -11.42 -15.24 -12.02
C HIS A 111 -12.21 -16.39 -11.38
N ARG A 112 -11.57 -17.18 -10.51
CA ARG A 112 -12.18 -18.32 -9.84
C ARG A 112 -13.24 -17.90 -8.80
N TYR A 113 -12.91 -16.92 -7.97
CA TYR A 113 -13.77 -16.51 -6.87
C TYR A 113 -15.02 -15.78 -7.36
N TYR A 114 -14.87 -14.85 -8.29
CA TYR A 114 -16.00 -14.07 -8.80
C TYR A 114 -16.68 -14.70 -10.01
N GLY A 115 -16.17 -15.78 -10.61
CA GLY A 115 -16.77 -16.48 -11.74
C GLY A 115 -17.07 -15.59 -12.95
N THR A 116 -16.24 -14.58 -13.20
CA THR A 116 -16.37 -13.67 -14.33
C THR A 116 -15.55 -14.20 -15.53
N GLY A 117 -15.98 -13.91 -16.76
CA GLY A 117 -15.20 -14.23 -17.95
C GLY A 117 -13.81 -13.56 -17.91
N TRP A 118 -12.82 -14.16 -18.56
CA TRP A 118 -11.44 -13.67 -18.56
C TRP A 118 -11.27 -12.19 -18.93
N PRO A 119 -11.94 -11.64 -19.98
CA PRO A 119 -11.82 -10.21 -20.31
C PRO A 119 -12.36 -9.30 -19.19
N GLY A 120 -13.50 -9.68 -18.61
CA GLY A 120 -14.10 -8.94 -17.51
C GLY A 120 -13.25 -9.00 -16.23
N THR A 121 -12.61 -10.12 -15.96
CA THR A 121 -11.69 -10.27 -14.82
C THR A 121 -10.44 -9.44 -15.03
N ALA A 122 -9.83 -9.49 -16.21
CA ALA A 122 -8.64 -8.71 -16.53
C ALA A 122 -8.87 -7.20 -16.41
N LEU A 123 -10.01 -6.71 -16.88
CA LEU A 123 -10.37 -5.30 -16.76
C LEU A 123 -10.52 -4.89 -15.29
N ARG A 124 -11.25 -5.68 -14.49
CA ARG A 124 -11.43 -5.42 -13.05
C ARG A 124 -10.12 -5.53 -12.26
N TRP A 125 -9.29 -6.50 -12.62
CA TRP A 125 -7.95 -6.64 -12.05
C TRP A 125 -7.10 -5.40 -12.32
N LEU A 126 -7.16 -4.83 -13.53
CA LEU A 126 -6.47 -3.61 -13.89
C LEU A 126 -6.95 -2.42 -13.03
N PHE A 127 -8.27 -2.25 -12.91
CA PHE A 127 -8.85 -1.19 -12.06
C PHE A 127 -8.51 -1.39 -10.58
N LEU A 128 -8.54 -2.63 -10.09
CA LEU A 128 -8.15 -2.96 -8.72
C LEU A 128 -6.68 -2.63 -8.48
N SER A 129 -5.79 -3.03 -9.39
CA SER A 129 -4.35 -2.76 -9.29
C SER A 129 -4.06 -1.26 -9.32
N PHE A 130 -4.73 -0.50 -10.18
CA PHE A 130 -4.61 0.95 -10.22
C PHE A 130 -5.12 1.60 -8.93
N GLY A 131 -6.30 1.21 -8.47
CA GLY A 131 -6.88 1.70 -7.21
C GLY A 131 -6.00 1.36 -6.01
N TYR A 132 -5.45 0.15 -5.95
CA TYR A 132 -4.52 -0.26 -4.90
C TYR A 132 -3.22 0.55 -4.93
N LEU A 133 -2.67 0.82 -6.13
CA LEU A 133 -1.48 1.66 -6.29
C LEU A 133 -1.75 3.09 -5.78
N MET A 134 -2.91 3.66 -6.10
CA MET A 134 -3.31 4.98 -5.60
C MET A 134 -3.43 5.00 -4.06
N LEU A 135 -4.06 3.97 -3.47
CA LEU A 135 -4.16 3.83 -2.01
C LEU A 135 -2.79 3.68 -1.36
N LEU A 136 -1.92 2.87 -1.94
CA LEU A 136 -0.55 2.66 -1.45
C LEU A 136 0.26 3.97 -1.51
N THR A 137 0.18 4.69 -2.63
CA THR A 137 0.87 5.97 -2.80
C THR A 137 0.38 7.01 -1.79
N ALA A 138 -0.94 7.09 -1.57
CA ALA A 138 -1.51 7.97 -0.56
C ALA A 138 -1.08 7.59 0.86
N ALA A 139 -1.03 6.30 1.18
CA ALA A 139 -0.58 5.80 2.48
C ALA A 139 0.90 6.10 2.73
N VAL A 140 1.76 5.89 1.73
CA VAL A 140 3.20 6.20 1.80
C VAL A 140 3.41 7.70 1.96
N ALA A 141 2.71 8.53 1.18
CA ALA A 141 2.79 9.98 1.30
C ALA A 141 2.32 10.46 2.69
N GLY A 142 1.21 9.91 3.19
CA GLY A 142 0.72 10.19 4.54
C GLY A 142 1.71 9.78 5.63
N ALA A 143 2.29 8.59 5.53
CA ALA A 143 3.31 8.10 6.45
C ALA A 143 4.56 9.01 6.44
N ALA A 144 5.01 9.45 5.27
CA ALA A 144 6.13 10.37 5.14
C ALA A 144 5.84 11.74 5.77
N ILE A 145 4.64 12.28 5.56
CA ILE A 145 4.21 13.55 6.18
C ILE A 145 4.18 13.40 7.72
N ILE A 146 3.59 12.32 8.24
CA ILE A 146 3.54 12.06 9.68
C ILE A 146 4.96 11.90 10.23
N ALA A 147 5.84 11.16 9.54
CA ALA A 147 7.22 10.99 9.96
C ALA A 147 7.96 12.33 10.10
N ILE A 148 7.77 13.24 9.14
CA ILE A 148 8.38 14.58 9.18
C ILE A 148 7.77 15.44 10.30
N LEU A 149 6.46 15.32 10.58
CA LEU A 149 5.79 16.12 11.62
C LEU A 149 6.06 15.63 13.05
N THR A 150 6.46 14.38 13.23
CA THR A 150 6.66 13.75 14.55
C THR A 150 8.12 13.49 14.91
N SER A 151 9.04 13.69 13.96
CA SER A 151 10.50 13.61 14.17
C SER A 151 11.07 14.93 14.66
#